data_36d289f285f3efb4cb7985ed0e1b7135
#
_entry.id   36d289f285f3efb4cb7985ed0e1b7135
#
_cell.length_a   1.000
_cell.length_b   1.000
_cell.length_c   1.000
_cell.angle_alpha   90.00
_cell.angle_beta   90.00
_cell.angle_gamma   90.00
#
_symmetry.space_group_name_H-M   'P 1'
#
loop_
_entity.id
_entity.type
_entity.pdbx_description
1 polymer ?
#
loop_
_entity_poly.entity_id
_entity_poly.type
_entity_poly.pdbx_seq_one_letter_code
_entity_poly.pdbx_strand_id
1 'polypeptide(L)'
;EDHFKRVLNQTDREEFKRQKIEKGRLLSAGLHSQLGYFRDDTPLSELILNGDERRELDALWLDLDVVALAAIRQHKSLVWFERTDSSFMRSEEFDFARAEDHDVVSAAKIKRLSEVYLAKALELGVDVNGAKAIRQHFRIINEEIRRLERARVKAEPGHLRALLDFAGRAYRRPLTNTERGDLMTFYKTLRTGEKASHEDALRDLVVSVLMSPHFWYRVDLPAAETGVHSLSDYALASRLSYFLWSSMPDRELLAAAARGELQTADGLLAQTRRMIKDERIRGLALEFGGNWLDFRRFENHNSVDRKRFPTFDDELRQSMFEEPVRFFVNLARTDRSILDFLFADYVVVNSALAQHYGVTAPALEEGQWTRVNSAWLIQRGGLLPMAVFQTQNAPGLRTSPVKRGYWVVRRLLGEHIPPPPPDVPDLPSDEGVGDLTVRQRLARHREDPNCAACHQKFDAIGLAFEGYGPIGELRSRDLGDRPVDTRAVFPGGSEEREGLAGLKTYLKQRRQDEFVENLCRKMLSYALSRKLMLSDTATLATMRDELKAKGHRFSAVIETIVSSPQFRNQRGRQDLTQR
;
A
#
# COMPACT_ATOMS: atom_id res chain seq x y z
N GLU A 1 13.08 1.09 35.19
CA GLU A 1 11.64 1.21 35.42
C GLU A 1 11.34 1.87 36.78
N ASP A 2 11.91 1.41 37.88
CA ASP A 2 11.68 1.99 39.23
C ASP A 2 12.29 3.38 39.44
N HIS A 3 13.37 3.70 38.72
CA HIS A 3 13.96 5.03 38.71
C HIS A 3 13.07 6.01 37.95
N PHE A 4 12.51 5.60 36.82
CA PHE A 4 11.57 6.38 36.03
C PHE A 4 10.27 6.67 36.79
N LYS A 5 9.71 5.67 37.48
CA LYS A 5 8.55 5.83 38.36
C LYS A 5 8.80 6.82 39.51
N ARG A 6 10.02 6.82 40.09
CA ARG A 6 10.39 7.79 41.14
C ARG A 6 10.47 9.22 40.63
N VAL A 7 11.00 9.43 39.42
CA VAL A 7 11.10 10.77 38.81
C VAL A 7 9.73 11.29 38.42
N LEU A 8 8.88 10.46 37.82
CA LEU A 8 7.50 10.81 37.50
C LEU A 8 6.69 11.15 38.77
N ASN A 9 6.85 10.37 39.84
CA ASN A 9 6.19 10.65 41.12
C ASN A 9 6.70 11.92 41.81
N GLN A 10 7.94 12.37 41.56
CA GLN A 10 8.44 13.66 42.08
C GLN A 10 7.87 14.85 41.33
N THR A 11 7.53 14.70 40.06
CA THR A 11 6.88 15.75 39.25
C THR A 11 5.37 15.86 39.51
N ASP A 12 4.77 14.90 40.18
CA ASP A 12 3.33 14.81 40.41
C ASP A 12 2.88 15.38 41.80
N ARG A 13 3.79 16.05 42.52
CA ARG A 13 3.44 16.68 43.77
C ARG A 13 2.45 17.84 43.54
N GLU A 14 1.40 17.89 44.33
CA GLU A 14 0.35 18.92 44.21
C GLU A 14 0.88 20.36 44.24
N GLU A 15 2.02 20.58 44.91
CA GLU A 15 2.70 21.87 44.99
C GLU A 15 3.29 22.30 43.64
N PHE A 16 3.72 21.35 42.81
CA PHE A 16 4.19 21.59 41.44
C PHE A 16 3.02 21.85 40.48
N LYS A 17 1.87 21.24 40.74
CA LYS A 17 0.62 21.48 39.99
C LYS A 17 0.05 22.87 40.21
N ARG A 18 0.04 23.39 41.45
CA ARG A 18 -0.63 24.67 41.75
C ARG A 18 0.17 25.92 41.33
N GLN A 19 1.49 25.95 41.50
CA GLN A 19 2.25 27.18 41.22
C GLN A 19 2.60 27.40 39.73
N LYS A 20 2.74 26.36 38.96
CA LYS A 20 3.10 26.47 37.54
C LYS A 20 1.93 26.44 36.54
N ILE A 21 0.77 25.92 36.96
CA ILE A 21 -0.39 25.79 36.07
C ILE A 21 -1.07 27.14 35.83
N GLU A 22 -1.16 28.01 36.85
CA GLU A 22 -1.93 29.25 36.74
C GLU A 22 -1.18 30.45 36.15
N LYS A 23 0.16 30.50 36.26
CA LYS A 23 0.95 31.67 35.78
C LYS A 23 1.91 31.41 34.62
N GLY A 24 2.33 30.17 34.39
CA GLY A 24 3.33 29.84 33.38
C GLY A 24 2.77 29.15 32.13
N ARG A 25 1.63 28.46 32.24
CA ARG A 25 1.10 27.66 31.14
C ARG A 25 0.47 28.48 30.00
N LEU A 26 -0.13 29.62 30.28
CA LEU A 26 -0.76 30.44 29.24
C LEU A 26 0.30 31.11 28.34
N LEU A 27 1.38 31.64 28.93
CA LEU A 27 2.48 32.25 28.16
C LEU A 27 3.31 31.18 27.42
N SER A 28 3.59 30.04 28.07
CA SER A 28 4.32 28.95 27.42
C SER A 28 3.47 28.25 26.35
N ALA A 29 2.19 28.01 26.57
CA ALA A 29 1.32 27.39 25.58
C ALA A 29 1.14 28.24 24.32
N GLY A 30 1.06 29.57 24.45
CA GLY A 30 1.05 30.48 23.29
C GLY A 30 2.35 30.43 22.49
N LEU A 31 3.50 30.45 23.17
CA LEU A 31 4.82 30.35 22.52
C LEU A 31 5.02 28.97 21.86
N HIS A 32 4.63 27.89 22.54
CA HIS A 32 4.76 26.52 22.02
C HIS A 32 3.85 26.26 20.82
N SER A 33 2.63 26.78 20.80
CA SER A 33 1.74 26.66 19.65
C SER A 33 2.29 27.33 18.40
N GLN A 34 3.09 28.38 18.56
CA GLN A 34 3.73 29.09 17.45
C GLN A 34 5.03 28.45 16.96
N LEU A 35 5.81 27.82 17.85
CA LEU A 35 6.98 27.03 17.48
C LEU A 35 6.61 25.67 16.90
N GLY A 36 5.44 25.12 17.27
CA GLY A 36 4.99 23.82 16.83
C GLY A 36 5.61 22.64 17.61
N TYR A 37 6.52 22.89 18.53
CA TYR A 37 7.15 21.87 19.39
C TYR A 37 7.72 22.50 20.66
N PHE A 38 8.00 21.65 21.63
CA PHE A 38 8.59 22.04 22.90
C PHE A 38 9.65 21.00 23.32
N ARG A 39 10.81 21.48 23.75
CA ARG A 39 11.83 20.60 24.31
C ARG A 39 11.50 20.27 25.76
N ASP A 40 11.07 19.04 26.01
CA ASP A 40 10.70 18.50 27.34
C ASP A 40 11.45 17.19 27.62
N ASP A 41 12.74 17.18 27.32
CA ASP A 41 13.62 16.04 27.47
C ASP A 41 14.60 16.15 28.65
N THR A 42 14.42 17.14 29.51
CA THR A 42 15.30 17.36 30.67
C THR A 42 15.45 16.11 31.53
N PRO A 43 14.38 15.39 31.92
CA PRO A 43 14.54 14.17 32.71
C PRO A 43 15.33 13.07 31.96
N LEU A 44 15.12 12.93 30.66
CA LEU A 44 15.85 11.98 29.82
C LEU A 44 17.34 12.37 29.77
N SER A 45 17.61 13.64 29.47
CA SER A 45 18.97 14.16 29.32
C SER A 45 19.75 14.10 30.63
N GLU A 46 19.16 14.48 31.76
CA GLU A 46 19.88 14.59 33.04
C GLU A 46 20.00 13.27 33.80
N LEU A 47 18.99 12.36 33.69
CA LEU A 47 18.88 11.21 34.55
C LEU A 47 19.20 9.87 33.85
N ILE A 48 19.15 9.82 32.53
CA ILE A 48 19.23 8.57 31.78
C ILE A 48 20.42 8.56 30.82
N LEU A 49 20.59 9.63 30.00
CA LEU A 49 21.57 9.66 28.94
C LEU A 49 22.99 9.90 29.48
N ASN A 50 23.97 9.24 28.87
CA ASN A 50 25.39 9.55 29.08
C ASN A 50 25.81 10.82 28.32
N GLY A 51 27.07 11.23 28.47
CA GLY A 51 27.58 12.47 27.87
C GLY A 51 27.58 12.48 26.34
N ASP A 52 27.79 11.32 25.68
CA ASP A 52 27.77 11.20 24.21
C ASP A 52 26.34 11.26 23.69
N GLU A 53 25.43 10.52 24.29
CA GLU A 53 24.01 10.52 23.95
C GLU A 53 23.35 11.88 24.14
N ARG A 54 23.75 12.63 25.19
CA ARG A 54 23.29 14.02 25.37
C ARG A 54 23.73 14.92 24.25
N ARG A 55 24.99 14.81 23.81
CA ARG A 55 25.49 15.59 22.68
C ARG A 55 24.75 15.28 21.38
N GLU A 56 24.45 14.00 21.17
CA GLU A 56 23.65 13.57 20.01
C GLU A 56 22.23 14.14 20.07
N LEU A 57 21.57 14.04 21.24
CA LEU A 57 20.23 14.60 21.44
C LEU A 57 20.21 16.13 21.26
N ASP A 58 21.21 16.85 21.79
CA ASP A 58 21.33 18.28 21.62
C ASP A 58 21.56 18.66 20.14
N ALA A 59 22.33 17.88 19.38
CA ALA A 59 22.51 18.08 17.95
C ALA A 59 21.20 17.89 17.18
N LEU A 60 20.41 16.87 17.52
CA LEU A 60 19.09 16.64 16.91
C LEU A 60 18.11 17.79 17.18
N TRP A 61 18.14 18.38 18.40
CA TRP A 61 17.36 19.57 18.71
C TRP A 61 17.79 20.78 17.89
N LEU A 62 19.10 20.97 17.70
CA LEU A 62 19.62 22.04 16.85
C LEU A 62 19.20 21.85 15.38
N ASP A 63 19.19 20.63 14.87
CA ASP A 63 18.73 20.33 13.53
C ASP A 63 17.22 20.59 13.39
N LEU A 64 16.42 20.23 14.39
CA LEU A 64 14.99 20.54 14.44
C LEU A 64 14.74 22.05 14.46
N ASP A 65 15.52 22.81 15.22
CA ASP A 65 15.46 24.29 15.24
C ASP A 65 15.70 24.89 13.85
N VAL A 66 16.65 24.32 13.09
CA VAL A 66 16.91 24.76 11.70
C VAL A 66 15.73 24.47 10.79
N VAL A 67 15.16 23.25 10.85
CA VAL A 67 14.01 22.83 10.02
C VAL A 67 12.77 23.64 10.38
N ALA A 68 12.50 23.83 11.67
CA ALA A 68 11.32 24.54 12.17
C ALA A 68 11.44 26.06 12.09
N LEU A 69 12.61 26.61 11.75
CA LEU A 69 12.89 28.05 11.78
C LEU A 69 12.67 28.68 13.17
N ALA A 70 13.03 27.97 14.24
CA ALA A 70 12.63 28.28 15.60
C ALA A 70 12.91 29.72 16.01
N ALA A 71 14.16 30.20 15.83
CA ALA A 71 14.54 31.57 16.21
C ALA A 71 13.79 32.65 15.41
N ILE A 72 13.53 32.41 14.12
CA ILE A 72 12.75 33.31 13.26
C ILE A 72 11.28 33.39 13.76
N ARG A 73 10.69 32.24 14.01
CA ARG A 73 9.31 32.17 14.53
C ARG A 73 9.20 32.83 15.89
N GLN A 74 10.12 32.55 16.79
CA GLN A 74 10.16 33.14 18.13
C GLN A 74 10.23 34.67 18.07
N HIS A 75 11.10 35.22 17.22
CA HIS A 75 11.22 36.68 17.06
C HIS A 75 9.93 37.29 16.46
N LYS A 76 9.41 36.72 15.40
CA LYS A 76 8.14 37.17 14.79
C LYS A 76 6.97 37.09 15.78
N SER A 77 6.91 36.05 16.58
CA SER A 77 5.89 35.85 17.61
C SER A 77 5.98 36.90 18.72
N LEU A 78 7.21 37.24 19.16
CA LEU A 78 7.40 38.32 20.12
C LEU A 78 6.89 39.65 19.55
N VAL A 79 7.30 40.01 18.32
CA VAL A 79 6.87 41.26 17.67
C VAL A 79 5.32 41.32 17.55
N TRP A 80 4.72 40.20 17.13
CA TRP A 80 3.26 40.10 17.02
C TRP A 80 2.58 40.30 18.39
N PHE A 81 3.03 39.58 19.41
CA PHE A 81 2.47 39.65 20.78
C PHE A 81 2.57 41.04 21.37
N GLU A 82 3.76 41.68 21.25
CA GLU A 82 4.01 43.00 21.79
C GLU A 82 3.20 44.12 21.07
N ARG A 83 2.77 43.88 19.84
CA ARG A 83 1.88 44.78 19.10
C ARG A 83 0.38 44.52 19.34
N THR A 84 -0.01 43.29 19.60
CA THR A 84 -1.44 42.90 19.72
C THR A 84 -1.87 42.80 21.17
N ASP A 85 -1.32 41.88 21.92
CA ASP A 85 -1.81 41.51 23.25
C ASP A 85 -1.25 42.42 24.37
N SER A 86 0.09 42.60 24.41
CA SER A 86 0.71 43.48 25.39
C SER A 86 0.50 44.96 25.10
N SER A 87 0.27 45.29 23.83
CA SER A 87 0.13 46.66 23.35
C SER A 87 1.38 47.54 23.52
N PHE A 88 2.49 46.98 23.99
CA PHE A 88 3.70 47.75 24.30
C PHE A 88 4.32 48.37 23.02
N MET A 89 4.25 47.70 21.89
CA MET A 89 4.78 48.15 20.60
C MET A 89 3.72 48.75 19.67
N ARG A 90 2.62 49.31 20.19
CA ARG A 90 1.58 49.97 19.35
C ARG A 90 1.91 51.40 18.94
N SER A 91 2.83 52.06 19.62
CA SER A 91 3.19 53.45 19.30
C SER A 91 3.97 53.53 17.96
N GLU A 92 3.88 54.69 17.28
CA GLU A 92 4.44 54.95 15.96
C GLU A 92 5.93 54.67 15.86
N GLU A 93 6.66 54.81 16.95
CA GLU A 93 8.11 54.52 17.01
C GLU A 93 8.49 53.09 16.64
N PHE A 94 7.52 52.15 16.71
CA PHE A 94 7.68 50.74 16.36
C PHE A 94 7.14 50.39 14.96
N ASP A 95 6.63 51.33 14.17
CA ASP A 95 6.00 51.03 12.86
C ASP A 95 6.95 50.46 11.82
N PHE A 96 8.26 50.57 12.04
CA PHE A 96 9.28 49.95 11.22
C PHE A 96 9.42 48.45 11.39
N ALA A 97 8.79 47.85 12.41
CA ALA A 97 8.93 46.44 12.75
C ALA A 97 7.56 45.79 12.95
N ARG A 98 7.08 45.09 11.93
CA ARG A 98 5.86 44.26 11.95
C ARG A 98 6.21 42.78 11.76
N ALA A 99 5.46 41.88 12.38
CA ALA A 99 5.73 40.45 12.32
C ALA A 99 5.62 39.86 10.90
N GLU A 100 4.79 40.47 10.06
CA GLU A 100 4.58 40.11 8.66
C GLU A 100 5.72 40.58 7.73
N ASP A 101 6.50 41.57 8.13
CA ASP A 101 7.62 42.08 7.33
C ASP A 101 8.68 40.99 7.09
N HIS A 102 9.13 40.85 5.85
CA HIS A 102 10.19 39.91 5.51
C HIS A 102 11.50 40.22 6.20
N ASP A 103 11.81 41.50 6.36
CA ASP A 103 13.09 42.00 6.89
C ASP A 103 13.09 42.25 8.41
N VAL A 104 11.99 41.95 9.13
CA VAL A 104 11.89 42.10 10.60
C VAL A 104 12.94 41.27 11.33
N VAL A 105 13.44 40.21 10.71
CA VAL A 105 14.51 39.34 11.22
C VAL A 105 15.91 39.80 10.81
N SER A 106 16.06 40.90 10.08
CA SER A 106 17.37 41.44 9.72
C SER A 106 18.13 41.96 10.95
N ALA A 107 19.45 41.80 10.97
CA ALA A 107 20.28 42.26 12.07
C ALA A 107 20.09 43.76 12.38
N ALA A 108 19.89 44.57 11.32
CA ALA A 108 19.67 46.01 11.47
C ALA A 108 18.32 46.33 12.17
N LYS A 109 17.24 45.66 11.76
CA LYS A 109 15.90 45.86 12.39
C LYS A 109 15.88 45.32 13.81
N ILE A 110 16.47 44.15 14.09
CA ILE A 110 16.57 43.60 15.44
C ILE A 110 17.34 44.54 16.36
N LYS A 111 18.46 45.07 15.89
CA LYS A 111 19.26 46.04 16.65
C LYS A 111 18.45 47.31 16.96
N ARG A 112 17.84 47.93 15.94
CA ARG A 112 16.99 49.11 16.12
C ARG A 112 15.80 48.82 17.05
N LEU A 113 15.16 47.65 16.91
CA LEU A 113 14.07 47.24 17.78
C LEU A 113 14.52 47.10 19.23
N SER A 114 15.70 46.54 19.48
CA SER A 114 16.28 46.44 20.81
C SER A 114 16.52 47.82 21.44
N GLU A 115 16.99 48.79 20.66
CA GLU A 115 17.26 50.15 21.14
C GLU A 115 15.98 50.90 21.51
N VAL A 116 14.96 50.89 20.61
CA VAL A 116 13.67 51.54 20.82
C VAL A 116 12.89 50.87 21.96
N TYR A 117 12.86 49.54 22.00
CA TYR A 117 12.17 48.75 23.02
C TYR A 117 12.77 49.03 24.42
N LEU A 118 14.12 49.07 24.50
CA LEU A 118 14.80 49.37 25.75
C LEU A 118 14.56 50.81 26.22
N ALA A 119 14.61 51.80 25.32
CA ALA A 119 14.34 53.20 25.66
C ALA A 119 12.96 53.35 26.28
N LYS A 120 11.94 52.82 25.64
CA LYS A 120 10.54 52.84 26.17
C LYS A 120 10.39 52.06 27.47
N ALA A 121 11.07 50.93 27.62
CA ALA A 121 10.99 50.16 28.88
C ALA A 121 11.62 50.93 30.05
N LEU A 122 12.72 51.67 29.83
CA LEU A 122 13.35 52.54 30.83
C LEU A 122 12.45 53.72 31.20
N GLU A 123 11.76 54.34 30.23
CA GLU A 123 10.79 55.42 30.49
C GLU A 123 9.62 54.94 31.38
N LEU A 124 9.25 53.65 31.23
CA LEU A 124 8.21 53.01 32.03
C LEU A 124 8.71 52.45 33.37
N GLY A 125 9.96 52.72 33.74
CA GLY A 125 10.52 52.40 35.06
C GLY A 125 11.11 50.99 35.19
N VAL A 126 11.49 50.35 34.09
CA VAL A 126 12.19 49.05 34.16
C VAL A 126 13.53 49.23 34.87
N ASP A 127 13.87 48.35 35.80
CA ASP A 127 15.10 48.36 36.56
C ASP A 127 16.33 47.89 35.74
N VAL A 128 17.51 47.97 36.36
CA VAL A 128 18.79 47.58 35.73
C VAL A 128 18.81 46.12 35.31
N ASN A 129 18.14 45.22 36.07
CA ASN A 129 18.07 43.79 35.75
C ASN A 129 17.13 43.53 34.57
N GLY A 130 15.99 44.18 34.52
CA GLY A 130 15.07 44.14 33.39
C GLY A 130 15.71 44.69 32.11
N ALA A 131 16.42 45.82 32.20
CA ALA A 131 17.17 46.39 31.08
C ALA A 131 18.28 45.45 30.57
N LYS A 132 18.96 44.74 31.47
CA LYS A 132 19.96 43.74 31.12
C LYS A 132 19.30 42.54 30.41
N ALA A 133 18.17 42.07 30.91
CA ALA A 133 17.41 40.94 30.31
C ALA A 133 16.93 41.27 28.89
N ILE A 134 16.39 42.47 28.65
CA ILE A 134 15.97 42.97 27.33
C ILE A 134 17.14 42.96 26.35
N ARG A 135 18.27 43.58 26.71
CA ARG A 135 19.46 43.55 25.84
C ARG A 135 19.95 42.14 25.53
N GLN A 136 19.95 41.27 26.55
CA GLN A 136 20.38 39.88 26.38
C GLN A 136 19.46 39.12 25.46
N HIS A 137 18.13 39.29 25.58
CA HIS A 137 17.15 38.65 24.70
C HIS A 137 17.40 39.01 23.23
N PHE A 138 17.45 40.29 22.89
CA PHE A 138 17.65 40.71 21.49
C PHE A 138 19.02 40.30 20.93
N ARG A 139 20.06 40.26 21.78
CA ARG A 139 21.37 39.76 21.38
C ARG A 139 21.29 38.25 21.04
N ILE A 140 20.74 37.45 21.95
CA ILE A 140 20.65 36.00 21.76
C ILE A 140 19.80 35.67 20.53
N ILE A 141 18.63 36.27 20.39
CA ILE A 141 17.75 35.98 19.25
C ILE A 141 18.38 36.35 17.91
N ASN A 142 19.13 37.47 17.86
CA ASN A 142 19.87 37.84 16.67
C ASN A 142 21.01 36.83 16.34
N GLU A 143 21.77 36.41 17.35
CA GLU A 143 22.83 35.42 17.20
C GLU A 143 22.27 34.09 16.69
N GLU A 144 21.14 33.62 17.25
CA GLU A 144 20.45 32.40 16.85
C GLU A 144 19.88 32.48 15.42
N ILE A 145 19.28 33.61 15.04
CA ILE A 145 18.80 33.79 13.66
C ILE A 145 19.98 33.74 12.69
N ARG A 146 21.12 34.42 12.99
CA ARG A 146 22.32 34.38 12.13
C ARG A 146 22.94 32.99 12.08
N ARG A 147 22.93 32.24 13.20
CA ARG A 147 23.33 30.82 13.23
C ARG A 147 22.47 29.99 12.28
N LEU A 148 21.16 30.13 12.38
CA LEU A 148 20.19 29.43 11.56
C LEU A 148 20.37 29.73 10.07
N GLU A 149 20.54 31.01 9.69
CA GLU A 149 20.76 31.39 8.30
C GLU A 149 22.04 30.75 7.73
N ARG A 150 23.14 30.78 8.51
CA ARG A 150 24.39 30.12 8.09
C ARG A 150 24.25 28.62 7.96
N ALA A 151 23.54 27.97 8.89
CA ALA A 151 23.31 26.53 8.85
C ALA A 151 22.49 26.13 7.62
N ARG A 152 21.45 26.90 7.27
CA ARG A 152 20.63 26.67 6.07
C ARG A 152 21.46 26.78 4.78
N VAL A 153 22.23 27.83 4.63
CA VAL A 153 23.10 27.98 3.45
C VAL A 153 24.12 26.83 3.36
N LYS A 154 24.70 26.44 4.50
CA LYS A 154 25.63 25.30 4.56
C LYS A 154 24.98 23.97 4.17
N ALA A 155 23.68 23.79 4.45
CA ALA A 155 22.94 22.58 4.15
C ALA A 155 22.50 22.47 2.66
N GLU A 156 22.39 23.60 1.93
CA GLU A 156 21.89 23.61 0.54
C GLU A 156 22.57 22.58 -0.38
N PRO A 157 23.91 22.42 -0.40
CA PRO A 157 24.54 21.40 -1.25
C PRO A 157 24.19 19.96 -0.86
N GLY A 158 23.94 19.73 0.43
CA GLY A 158 23.47 18.44 0.95
C GLY A 158 22.04 18.12 0.46
N HIS A 159 21.15 19.09 0.54
CA HIS A 159 19.79 18.99 0.07
C HIS A 159 19.72 18.71 -1.44
N LEU A 160 20.56 19.38 -2.23
CA LEU A 160 20.63 19.13 -3.68
C LEU A 160 21.13 17.72 -4.01
N ARG A 161 22.12 17.21 -3.28
CA ARG A 161 22.56 15.80 -3.43
C ARG A 161 21.43 14.84 -3.10
N ALA A 162 20.77 15.05 -1.96
CA ALA A 162 19.63 14.22 -1.54
C ALA A 162 18.48 14.25 -2.56
N LEU A 163 18.22 15.42 -3.18
CA LEU A 163 17.23 15.54 -4.25
C LEU A 163 17.63 14.73 -5.49
N LEU A 164 18.89 14.80 -5.93
CA LEU A 164 19.36 14.00 -7.07
C LEU A 164 19.29 12.49 -6.79
N ASP A 165 19.60 12.08 -5.57
CA ASP A 165 19.46 10.70 -5.13
C ASP A 165 17.96 10.28 -5.08
N PHE A 166 17.10 11.17 -4.62
CA PHE A 166 15.64 10.96 -4.68
C PHE A 166 15.16 10.80 -6.12
N ALA A 167 15.58 11.67 -7.04
CA ALA A 167 15.21 11.60 -8.45
C ALA A 167 15.70 10.28 -9.09
N GLY A 168 16.92 9.83 -8.78
CA GLY A 168 17.41 8.52 -9.22
C GLY A 168 16.56 7.36 -8.73
N ARG A 169 16.14 7.39 -7.47
CA ARG A 169 15.21 6.39 -6.91
C ARG A 169 13.82 6.48 -7.56
N ALA A 170 13.31 7.69 -7.75
CA ALA A 170 12.02 7.92 -8.40
C ALA A 170 12.01 7.38 -9.84
N TYR A 171 13.11 7.52 -10.57
CA TYR A 171 13.28 6.98 -11.92
C TYR A 171 13.75 5.52 -11.93
N ARG A 172 14.01 4.93 -10.76
CA ARG A 172 14.40 3.53 -10.56
C ARG A 172 15.73 3.17 -11.25
N ARG A 173 16.57 4.16 -11.52
CA ARG A 173 17.90 4.07 -12.14
C ARG A 173 18.75 5.31 -11.80
N PRO A 174 20.05 5.27 -11.95
CA PRO A 174 20.87 6.47 -11.91
C PRO A 174 20.40 7.50 -12.94
N LEU A 175 20.46 8.78 -12.56
CA LEU A 175 20.24 9.88 -13.50
C LEU A 175 21.36 9.91 -14.54
N THR A 176 21.00 10.16 -15.79
CA THR A 176 21.97 10.54 -16.81
C THR A 176 22.62 11.90 -16.49
N ASN A 177 23.78 12.20 -17.09
CA ASN A 177 24.42 13.49 -16.92
C ASN A 177 23.53 14.65 -17.41
N THR A 178 22.76 14.44 -18.47
CA THR A 178 21.79 15.42 -18.99
C THR A 178 20.70 15.68 -17.97
N GLU A 179 20.02 14.64 -17.48
CA GLU A 179 18.95 14.78 -16.47
C GLU A 179 19.44 15.49 -15.20
N ARG A 180 20.65 15.14 -14.74
CA ARG A 180 21.29 15.81 -13.59
C ARG A 180 21.53 17.28 -13.90
N GLY A 181 22.06 17.59 -15.08
CA GLY A 181 22.32 18.95 -15.56
C GLY A 181 21.04 19.78 -15.66
N ASP A 182 19.98 19.20 -16.22
CA ASP A 182 18.68 19.86 -16.39
C ASP A 182 18.03 20.22 -15.05
N LEU A 183 18.02 19.29 -14.08
CA LEU A 183 17.54 19.56 -12.72
C LEU A 183 18.33 20.68 -12.04
N MET A 184 19.67 20.68 -12.16
CA MET A 184 20.51 21.71 -11.58
C MET A 184 20.34 23.07 -12.28
N THR A 185 20.12 23.08 -13.58
CA THR A 185 19.82 24.30 -14.35
C THR A 185 18.47 24.88 -13.95
N PHE A 186 17.46 24.03 -13.81
CA PHE A 186 16.13 24.44 -13.36
C PHE A 186 16.19 25.05 -11.94
N TYR A 187 16.90 24.40 -11.00
CA TYR A 187 17.16 24.98 -9.66
C TYR A 187 17.77 26.38 -9.75
N LYS A 188 18.83 26.55 -10.53
CA LYS A 188 19.49 27.84 -10.69
C LYS A 188 18.55 28.89 -11.26
N THR A 189 17.75 28.55 -12.24
CA THR A 189 16.75 29.47 -12.86
C THR A 189 15.75 29.96 -11.81
N LEU A 190 15.21 29.07 -10.98
CA LEU A 190 14.30 29.45 -9.89
C LEU A 190 14.98 30.39 -8.88
N ARG A 191 16.23 30.07 -8.48
CA ARG A 191 16.99 30.86 -7.50
C ARG A 191 17.39 32.24 -8.01
N THR A 192 17.81 32.35 -9.25
CA THR A 192 18.36 33.60 -9.81
C THR A 192 17.35 34.42 -10.61
N GLY A 193 16.52 33.75 -11.41
CA GLY A 193 15.52 34.38 -12.26
C GLY A 193 14.25 34.78 -11.49
N GLU A 194 13.68 33.82 -10.77
CA GLU A 194 12.42 34.02 -10.03
C GLU A 194 12.64 34.46 -8.59
N LYS A 195 13.89 34.51 -8.12
CA LYS A 195 14.26 34.86 -6.74
C LYS A 195 13.58 33.97 -5.67
N ALA A 196 13.23 32.75 -6.04
CA ALA A 196 12.61 31.80 -5.13
C ALA A 196 13.53 31.48 -3.94
N SER A 197 12.95 31.17 -2.78
CA SER A 197 13.73 30.65 -1.65
C SER A 197 14.35 29.30 -2.01
N HIS A 198 15.35 28.84 -1.24
CA HIS A 198 15.94 27.52 -1.43
C HIS A 198 14.88 26.42 -1.31
N GLU A 199 14.02 26.52 -0.30
CA GLU A 199 12.97 25.56 -0.01
C GLU A 199 11.90 25.52 -1.10
N ASP A 200 11.50 26.69 -1.63
CA ASP A 200 10.52 26.73 -2.73
C ASP A 200 11.13 26.14 -4.00
N ALA A 201 12.37 26.48 -4.33
CA ALA A 201 13.08 25.90 -5.48
C ALA A 201 13.22 24.36 -5.34
N LEU A 202 13.51 23.83 -4.14
CA LEU A 202 13.54 22.39 -3.89
C LEU A 202 12.16 21.76 -4.06
N ARG A 203 11.10 22.42 -3.59
CA ARG A 203 9.72 21.94 -3.74
C ARG A 203 9.35 21.82 -5.22
N ASP A 204 9.67 22.82 -6.01
CA ASP A 204 9.41 22.82 -7.45
C ASP A 204 10.22 21.75 -8.20
N LEU A 205 11.47 21.47 -7.75
CA LEU A 205 12.23 20.35 -8.28
C LEU A 205 11.61 19.00 -7.93
N VAL A 206 11.11 18.82 -6.70
CA VAL A 206 10.37 17.59 -6.32
C VAL A 206 9.14 17.43 -7.21
N VAL A 207 8.36 18.50 -7.41
CA VAL A 207 7.21 18.51 -8.33
C VAL A 207 7.64 18.12 -9.74
N SER A 208 8.72 18.71 -10.27
CA SER A 208 9.27 18.38 -11.59
C SER A 208 9.61 16.89 -11.73
N VAL A 209 10.27 16.31 -10.71
CA VAL A 209 10.58 14.86 -10.69
C VAL A 209 9.31 14.01 -10.68
N LEU A 210 8.33 14.36 -9.86
CA LEU A 210 7.07 13.61 -9.73
C LEU A 210 6.14 13.79 -10.95
N MET A 211 6.27 14.88 -11.69
CA MET A 211 5.54 15.11 -12.95
C MET A 211 6.22 14.46 -14.16
N SER A 212 7.45 13.98 -14.01
CA SER A 212 8.21 13.38 -15.11
C SER A 212 7.58 12.08 -15.61
N PRO A 213 7.55 11.84 -16.94
CA PRO A 213 7.17 10.54 -17.49
C PRO A 213 8.01 9.37 -16.95
N HIS A 214 9.27 9.59 -16.59
CA HIS A 214 10.13 8.57 -15.98
C HIS A 214 9.65 8.11 -14.59
N PHE A 215 8.92 8.94 -13.87
CA PHE A 215 8.28 8.56 -12.61
C PHE A 215 6.98 7.79 -12.87
N TRP A 216 6.08 8.36 -13.70
CA TRP A 216 4.74 7.81 -13.93
C TRP A 216 4.73 6.50 -14.72
N TYR A 217 5.61 6.38 -15.71
CA TYR A 217 5.61 5.22 -16.60
C TYR A 217 6.85 4.35 -16.37
N ARG A 218 6.65 3.04 -16.49
CA ARG A 218 7.74 2.08 -16.63
C ARG A 218 8.14 2.04 -18.10
N VAL A 219 8.86 3.04 -18.52
CA VAL A 219 9.29 3.16 -19.92
C VAL A 219 10.61 2.43 -20.08
N ASP A 220 10.55 1.24 -20.66
CA ASP A 220 11.71 0.64 -21.27
C ASP A 220 11.94 1.44 -22.58
N LEU A 221 12.85 2.40 -22.55
CA LEU A 221 13.14 3.19 -23.76
C LEU A 221 13.56 2.21 -24.86
N PRO A 222 12.81 2.14 -26.00
CA PRO A 222 13.15 1.20 -27.05
C PRO A 222 14.52 1.53 -27.60
N ALA A 223 15.33 0.49 -27.87
CA ALA A 223 16.59 0.67 -28.55
C ALA A 223 16.38 1.42 -29.88
N ALA A 224 17.32 2.29 -30.21
CA ALA A 224 17.26 3.04 -31.48
C ALA A 224 17.36 2.13 -32.71
N GLU A 225 17.97 0.96 -32.54
CA GLU A 225 18.19 -0.04 -33.58
C GLU A 225 17.00 -1.01 -33.69
N THR A 226 16.79 -1.56 -34.91
CA THR A 226 15.79 -2.63 -35.16
C THR A 226 16.18 -3.92 -34.48
N GLY A 227 15.22 -4.80 -34.23
CA GLY A 227 15.48 -6.14 -33.70
C GLY A 227 15.13 -6.33 -32.24
N VAL A 228 15.62 -7.42 -31.66
CA VAL A 228 15.41 -7.77 -30.26
C VAL A 228 16.66 -7.45 -29.46
N HIS A 229 16.50 -6.67 -28.40
CA HIS A 229 17.60 -6.21 -27.55
C HIS A 229 17.34 -6.62 -26.11
N SER A 230 18.40 -6.98 -25.38
CA SER A 230 18.31 -7.21 -23.94
C SER A 230 17.94 -5.92 -23.20
N LEU A 231 17.09 -6.05 -22.21
CA LEU A 231 16.81 -4.96 -21.28
C LEU A 231 18.07 -4.63 -20.46
N SER A 232 18.22 -3.38 -20.06
CA SER A 232 19.26 -3.02 -19.08
C SER A 232 18.97 -3.67 -17.73
N ASP A 233 19.99 -3.81 -16.89
CA ASP A 233 19.81 -4.33 -15.52
C ASP A 233 18.79 -3.52 -14.72
N TYR A 234 18.78 -2.19 -14.83
CA TYR A 234 17.79 -1.35 -14.14
C TYR A 234 16.37 -1.53 -14.69
N ALA A 235 16.22 -1.78 -15.99
CA ALA A 235 14.93 -2.10 -16.59
C ALA A 235 14.44 -3.47 -16.10
N LEU A 236 15.34 -4.47 -16.02
CA LEU A 236 15.05 -5.78 -15.45
C LEU A 236 14.69 -5.69 -13.97
N ALA A 237 15.43 -4.90 -13.17
CA ALA A 237 15.13 -4.66 -11.77
C ALA A 237 13.71 -4.05 -11.60
N SER A 238 13.39 -3.04 -12.41
CA SER A 238 12.07 -2.42 -12.41
C SER A 238 10.99 -3.41 -12.81
N ARG A 239 11.18 -4.16 -13.91
CA ARG A 239 10.20 -5.15 -14.38
C ARG A 239 9.95 -6.24 -13.34
N LEU A 240 11.02 -6.76 -12.71
CA LEU A 240 10.95 -7.80 -11.69
C LEU A 240 10.22 -7.30 -10.43
N SER A 241 10.54 -6.10 -9.94
CA SER A 241 9.93 -5.57 -8.71
C SER A 241 8.44 -5.26 -8.89
N TYR A 242 8.03 -4.68 -10.00
CA TYR A 242 6.63 -4.45 -10.28
C TYR A 242 5.86 -5.73 -10.58
N PHE A 243 6.52 -6.74 -11.13
CA PHE A 243 5.91 -8.07 -11.28
C PHE A 243 5.63 -8.72 -9.94
N LEU A 244 6.62 -8.78 -9.04
CA LEU A 244 6.50 -9.54 -7.79
C LEU A 244 5.93 -8.73 -6.62
N TRP A 245 6.22 -7.42 -6.54
CA TRP A 245 5.84 -6.58 -5.40
C TRP A 245 4.85 -5.47 -5.74
N SER A 246 4.57 -5.25 -7.05
CA SER A 246 3.76 -4.11 -7.52
C SER A 246 4.27 -2.76 -6.99
N SER A 247 5.57 -2.68 -6.74
CA SER A 247 6.26 -1.53 -6.17
C SER A 247 7.65 -1.37 -6.78
N MET A 248 8.30 -0.25 -6.47
CA MET A 248 9.65 0.07 -6.96
C MET A 248 10.71 -0.90 -6.41
N PRO A 249 11.85 -1.08 -7.13
CA PRO A 249 12.96 -1.88 -6.67
C PRO A 249 13.52 -1.42 -5.32
N ASP A 250 13.90 -2.35 -4.46
CA ASP A 250 14.61 -2.03 -3.23
C ASP A 250 16.11 -1.76 -3.50
N ARG A 251 16.80 -1.31 -2.45
CA ARG A 251 18.24 -0.98 -2.54
C ARG A 251 19.09 -2.17 -2.95
N GLU A 252 18.75 -3.37 -2.48
CA GLU A 252 19.48 -4.60 -2.81
C GLU A 252 19.35 -4.96 -4.28
N LEU A 253 18.13 -4.90 -4.82
CA LEU A 253 17.88 -5.17 -6.25
C LEU A 253 18.54 -4.11 -7.15
N LEU A 254 18.50 -2.83 -6.76
CA LEU A 254 19.20 -1.77 -7.49
C LEU A 254 20.73 -1.93 -7.41
N ALA A 255 21.26 -2.39 -6.28
CA ALA A 255 22.68 -2.70 -6.16
C ALA A 255 23.11 -3.90 -7.04
N ALA A 256 22.29 -4.94 -7.12
CA ALA A 256 22.50 -6.06 -8.04
C ALA A 256 22.48 -5.59 -9.51
N ALA A 257 21.54 -4.70 -9.86
CA ALA A 257 21.49 -4.07 -11.18
C ALA A 257 22.75 -3.23 -11.47
N ALA A 258 23.24 -2.48 -10.48
CA ALA A 258 24.47 -1.68 -10.64
C ALA A 258 25.72 -2.56 -10.89
N ARG A 259 25.76 -3.79 -10.39
CA ARG A 259 26.86 -4.75 -10.63
C ARG A 259 26.69 -5.58 -11.91
N GLY A 260 25.60 -5.39 -12.68
CA GLY A 260 25.34 -6.16 -13.91
C GLY A 260 24.88 -7.60 -13.65
N GLU A 261 24.49 -7.95 -12.43
CA GLU A 261 24.15 -9.32 -12.04
C GLU A 261 22.84 -9.82 -12.66
N LEU A 262 21.91 -8.91 -13.00
CA LEU A 262 20.61 -9.30 -13.53
C LEU A 262 20.66 -9.76 -15.00
N GLN A 263 21.77 -9.53 -15.71
CA GLN A 263 22.00 -10.10 -17.05
C GLN A 263 22.34 -11.59 -16.98
N THR A 264 22.84 -12.07 -15.85
CA THR A 264 23.13 -13.50 -15.67
C THR A 264 21.85 -14.25 -15.22
N ALA A 265 21.71 -15.50 -15.66
CA ALA A 265 20.58 -16.34 -15.25
C ALA A 265 20.57 -16.54 -13.71
N ASP A 266 21.73 -16.83 -13.14
CA ASP A 266 21.86 -17.11 -11.71
C ASP A 266 21.57 -15.88 -10.85
N GLY A 267 22.07 -14.70 -11.21
CA GLY A 267 21.82 -13.46 -10.50
C GLY A 267 20.34 -13.05 -10.53
N LEU A 268 19.72 -13.16 -11.72
CA LEU A 268 18.28 -12.87 -11.87
C LEU A 268 17.42 -13.84 -11.04
N LEU A 269 17.73 -15.14 -11.07
CA LEU A 269 17.01 -16.15 -10.28
C LEU A 269 17.26 -16.02 -8.78
N ALA A 270 18.47 -15.65 -8.35
CA ALA A 270 18.78 -15.41 -6.95
C ALA A 270 17.91 -14.27 -6.38
N GLN A 271 17.83 -13.12 -7.09
CA GLN A 271 16.97 -12.01 -6.70
C GLN A 271 15.49 -12.39 -6.75
N THR A 272 15.05 -13.13 -7.76
CA THR A 272 13.68 -13.62 -7.87
C THR A 272 13.28 -14.46 -6.65
N ARG A 273 14.12 -15.43 -6.26
CA ARG A 273 13.88 -16.30 -5.10
C ARG A 273 13.86 -15.53 -3.78
N ARG A 274 14.75 -14.55 -3.62
CA ARG A 274 14.74 -13.64 -2.48
C ARG A 274 13.41 -12.89 -2.40
N MET A 275 12.99 -12.31 -3.51
CA MET A 275 11.79 -11.49 -3.59
C MET A 275 10.49 -12.27 -3.37
N ILE A 276 10.42 -13.52 -3.78
CA ILE A 276 9.26 -14.41 -3.50
C ILE A 276 9.11 -14.65 -1.98
N LYS A 277 10.22 -14.75 -1.25
CA LYS A 277 10.20 -14.98 0.21
C LYS A 277 9.89 -13.72 1.03
N ASP A 278 10.03 -12.55 0.45
CA ASP A 278 9.76 -11.26 1.09
C ASP A 278 8.25 -11.04 1.29
N GLU A 279 7.86 -10.33 2.34
CA GLU A 279 6.45 -10.02 2.62
C GLU A 279 5.80 -9.14 1.55
N ARG A 280 6.58 -8.35 0.81
CA ARG A 280 6.13 -7.53 -0.31
C ARG A 280 5.55 -8.34 -1.47
N ILE A 281 5.73 -9.68 -1.51
CA ILE A 281 5.02 -10.59 -2.44
C ILE A 281 3.48 -10.45 -2.31
N ARG A 282 3.01 -9.86 -1.21
CA ARG A 282 1.62 -9.43 -1.04
C ARG A 282 1.14 -8.53 -2.20
N GLY A 283 2.01 -7.74 -2.80
CA GLY A 283 1.70 -6.93 -3.99
C GLY A 283 1.21 -7.79 -5.14
N LEU A 284 1.86 -8.92 -5.42
CA LEU A 284 1.40 -9.88 -6.43
C LEU A 284 0.03 -10.48 -6.08
N ALA A 285 -0.17 -10.84 -4.81
CA ALA A 285 -1.45 -11.40 -4.36
C ALA A 285 -2.62 -10.41 -4.55
N LEU A 286 -2.40 -9.12 -4.26
CA LEU A 286 -3.40 -8.07 -4.40
C LEU A 286 -3.64 -7.69 -5.86
N GLU A 287 -2.59 -7.37 -6.60
CA GLU A 287 -2.76 -6.79 -7.93
C GLU A 287 -2.98 -7.85 -9.01
N PHE A 288 -2.26 -8.97 -8.97
CA PHE A 288 -2.52 -10.08 -9.87
C PHE A 288 -3.71 -10.93 -9.38
N GLY A 289 -3.62 -11.45 -8.15
CA GLY A 289 -4.65 -12.34 -7.60
C GLY A 289 -6.00 -11.66 -7.48
N GLY A 290 -6.04 -10.45 -6.95
CA GLY A 290 -7.26 -9.66 -6.78
C GLY A 290 -7.99 -9.36 -8.10
N ASN A 291 -7.24 -9.05 -9.17
CA ASN A 291 -7.82 -8.81 -10.49
C ASN A 291 -8.14 -10.11 -11.24
N TRP A 292 -7.28 -11.13 -11.19
CA TRP A 292 -7.54 -12.42 -11.82
C TRP A 292 -8.81 -13.07 -11.27
N LEU A 293 -8.91 -13.14 -9.93
CA LEU A 293 -10.02 -13.80 -9.21
C LEU A 293 -11.23 -12.88 -8.98
N ASP A 294 -11.08 -11.57 -9.32
CA ASP A 294 -12.13 -10.56 -9.27
C ASP A 294 -12.58 -10.15 -7.87
N PHE A 295 -11.71 -10.22 -6.86
CA PHE A 295 -12.06 -9.78 -5.50
C PHE A 295 -11.44 -8.43 -5.09
N ARG A 296 -10.71 -7.77 -5.99
CA ARG A 296 -9.96 -6.52 -5.69
C ARG A 296 -10.83 -5.40 -5.11
N ARG A 297 -12.13 -5.41 -5.39
CA ARG A 297 -13.09 -4.40 -4.94
C ARG A 297 -14.02 -4.90 -3.82
N PHE A 298 -13.75 -6.07 -3.27
CA PHE A 298 -14.63 -6.66 -2.26
C PHE A 298 -14.72 -5.85 -0.96
N GLU A 299 -13.70 -5.08 -0.61
CA GLU A 299 -13.73 -4.16 0.54
C GLU A 299 -14.90 -3.17 0.49
N ASN A 300 -15.37 -2.83 -0.72
CA ASN A 300 -16.50 -1.93 -0.95
C ASN A 300 -17.80 -2.67 -1.26
N HIS A 301 -17.86 -3.98 -1.05
CA HIS A 301 -19.03 -4.80 -1.37
C HIS A 301 -20.18 -4.52 -0.40
N ASN A 302 -21.32 -4.08 -0.92
CA ASN A 302 -22.49 -3.63 -0.14
C ASN A 302 -23.80 -4.36 -0.52
N SER A 303 -23.75 -5.47 -1.29
CA SER A 303 -24.97 -6.17 -1.71
C SER A 303 -25.58 -7.07 -0.63
N VAL A 304 -24.87 -7.32 0.48
CA VAL A 304 -25.35 -8.16 1.58
C VAL A 304 -26.36 -7.38 2.42
N ASP A 305 -27.52 -7.99 2.66
CA ASP A 305 -28.52 -7.45 3.60
C ASP A 305 -28.07 -7.69 5.05
N ARG A 306 -27.52 -6.65 5.68
CA ARG A 306 -27.01 -6.71 7.07
C ARG A 306 -28.09 -6.90 8.12
N LYS A 307 -29.37 -6.64 7.80
CA LYS A 307 -30.49 -6.96 8.71
C LYS A 307 -30.74 -8.46 8.75
N ARG A 308 -30.64 -9.10 7.59
CA ARG A 308 -30.78 -10.55 7.47
C ARG A 308 -29.54 -11.30 7.94
N PHE A 309 -28.36 -10.72 7.73
CA PHE A 309 -27.05 -11.29 8.06
C PHE A 309 -26.27 -10.33 9.00
N PRO A 310 -26.68 -10.19 10.26
CA PRO A 310 -26.08 -9.23 11.20
C PRO A 310 -24.60 -9.54 11.53
N THR A 311 -24.17 -10.79 11.33
CA THR A 311 -22.76 -11.21 11.50
C THR A 311 -21.85 -10.72 10.37
N PHE A 312 -22.40 -10.23 9.24
CA PHE A 312 -21.62 -9.65 8.15
C PHE A 312 -21.35 -8.17 8.46
N ASP A 313 -20.45 -7.91 9.36
CA ASP A 313 -19.94 -6.59 9.72
C ASP A 313 -18.71 -6.20 8.86
N ASP A 314 -18.11 -5.07 9.19
CA ASP A 314 -16.94 -4.57 8.46
C ASP A 314 -15.67 -5.38 8.77
N GLU A 315 -15.56 -5.93 9.98
CA GLU A 315 -14.44 -6.79 10.37
C GLU A 315 -14.45 -8.10 9.60
N LEU A 316 -15.59 -8.77 9.53
CA LEU A 316 -15.75 -10.00 8.76
C LEU A 316 -15.54 -9.75 7.26
N ARG A 317 -16.08 -8.65 6.72
CA ARG A 317 -15.87 -8.27 5.31
C ARG A 317 -14.38 -8.06 5.00
N GLN A 318 -13.66 -7.34 5.86
CA GLN A 318 -12.22 -7.15 5.73
C GLN A 318 -11.45 -8.46 5.84
N SER A 319 -11.86 -9.33 6.76
CA SER A 319 -11.25 -10.65 6.93
C SER A 319 -11.47 -11.54 5.70
N MET A 320 -12.66 -11.52 5.11
CA MET A 320 -12.95 -12.22 3.86
C MET A 320 -12.10 -11.72 2.69
N PHE A 321 -11.85 -10.41 2.62
CA PHE A 321 -10.95 -9.83 1.61
C PHE A 321 -9.50 -10.27 1.80
N GLU A 322 -9.03 -10.30 3.04
CA GLU A 322 -7.65 -10.67 3.38
C GLU A 322 -7.35 -12.17 3.20
N GLU A 323 -8.34 -13.04 3.35
CA GLU A 323 -8.15 -14.50 3.27
C GLU A 323 -7.43 -14.94 1.99
N PRO A 324 -7.93 -14.66 0.77
CA PRO A 324 -7.24 -15.07 -0.45
C PRO A 324 -5.87 -14.42 -0.62
N VAL A 325 -5.67 -13.21 -0.11
CA VAL A 325 -4.37 -12.54 -0.13
C VAL A 325 -3.37 -13.29 0.75
N ARG A 326 -3.75 -13.61 2.00
CA ARG A 326 -2.93 -14.37 2.95
C ARG A 326 -2.66 -15.79 2.47
N PHE A 327 -3.67 -16.42 1.87
CA PHE A 327 -3.52 -17.73 1.26
C PHE A 327 -2.48 -17.72 0.14
N PHE A 328 -2.56 -16.74 -0.78
CA PHE A 328 -1.62 -16.58 -1.88
C PHE A 328 -0.19 -16.31 -1.37
N VAL A 329 -0.04 -15.41 -0.42
CA VAL A 329 1.26 -15.10 0.21
C VAL A 329 1.86 -16.35 0.87
N ASN A 330 1.05 -17.11 1.62
CA ASN A 330 1.51 -18.36 2.23
C ASN A 330 1.97 -19.37 1.18
N LEU A 331 1.17 -19.56 0.11
CA LEU A 331 1.50 -20.47 -0.99
C LEU A 331 2.81 -20.08 -1.66
N ALA A 332 3.00 -18.78 -1.97
CA ALA A 332 4.20 -18.27 -2.63
C ALA A 332 5.45 -18.40 -1.76
N ARG A 333 5.40 -17.93 -0.51
CA ARG A 333 6.57 -17.92 0.41
C ARG A 333 7.02 -19.29 0.85
N THR A 334 6.09 -20.25 0.95
CA THR A 334 6.40 -21.65 1.30
C THR A 334 6.59 -22.55 0.07
N ASP A 335 6.58 -21.95 -1.12
CA ASP A 335 6.76 -22.62 -2.41
C ASP A 335 5.89 -23.88 -2.58
N ARG A 336 4.60 -23.73 -2.28
CA ARG A 336 3.64 -24.82 -2.42
C ARG A 336 3.21 -25.01 -3.88
N SER A 337 2.49 -26.12 -4.11
CA SER A 337 1.91 -26.36 -5.43
C SER A 337 0.83 -25.33 -5.77
N ILE A 338 0.82 -24.81 -6.99
CA ILE A 338 -0.25 -23.96 -7.50
C ILE A 338 -1.61 -24.69 -7.52
N LEU A 339 -1.61 -26.01 -7.50
CA LEU A 339 -2.81 -26.83 -7.40
C LEU A 339 -3.49 -26.66 -6.03
N ASP A 340 -2.78 -26.17 -5.01
CA ASP A 340 -3.38 -25.81 -3.71
C ASP A 340 -4.44 -24.73 -3.83
N PHE A 341 -4.40 -23.89 -4.89
CA PHE A 341 -5.49 -22.97 -5.18
C PHE A 341 -6.84 -23.67 -5.29
N LEU A 342 -6.88 -24.90 -5.81
CA LEU A 342 -8.09 -25.69 -5.94
C LEU A 342 -8.24 -26.74 -4.85
N PHE A 343 -7.14 -27.40 -4.45
CA PHE A 343 -7.16 -28.66 -3.72
C PHE A 343 -6.53 -28.62 -2.33
N ALA A 344 -6.12 -27.44 -1.85
CA ALA A 344 -5.58 -27.33 -0.51
C ALA A 344 -6.53 -27.92 0.54
N ASP A 345 -5.97 -28.55 1.56
CA ASP A 345 -6.67 -29.06 2.73
C ASP A 345 -6.48 -28.17 3.97
N TYR A 346 -6.15 -26.91 3.74
CA TYR A 346 -5.96 -25.91 4.77
C TYR A 346 -6.66 -24.60 4.42
N VAL A 347 -6.92 -23.82 5.47
CA VAL A 347 -7.35 -22.41 5.38
C VAL A 347 -6.38 -21.52 6.15
N VAL A 348 -6.40 -20.23 5.83
CA VAL A 348 -5.65 -19.19 6.55
C VAL A 348 -6.67 -18.23 7.12
N VAL A 349 -6.83 -18.19 8.43
CA VAL A 349 -7.93 -17.48 9.11
C VAL A 349 -7.41 -16.59 10.24
N ASN A 350 -8.15 -15.54 10.55
CA ASN A 350 -8.11 -14.81 11.82
C ASN A 350 -9.31 -15.20 12.70
N SER A 351 -9.49 -14.54 13.84
CA SER A 351 -10.58 -14.85 14.78
C SER A 351 -11.97 -14.72 14.15
N ALA A 352 -12.22 -13.65 13.38
CA ALA A 352 -13.52 -13.40 12.74
C ALA A 352 -13.88 -14.47 11.70
N LEU A 353 -12.93 -14.85 10.84
CA LEU A 353 -13.13 -15.93 9.87
C LEU A 353 -13.23 -17.31 10.52
N ALA A 354 -12.43 -17.57 11.56
CA ALA A 354 -12.51 -18.83 12.31
C ALA A 354 -13.91 -19.01 12.89
N GLN A 355 -14.47 -17.98 13.51
CA GLN A 355 -15.84 -17.99 14.01
C GLN A 355 -16.86 -18.17 12.89
N HIS A 356 -16.72 -17.43 11.79
CA HIS A 356 -17.63 -17.53 10.64
C HIS A 356 -17.63 -18.93 9.99
N TYR A 357 -16.46 -19.57 9.95
CA TYR A 357 -16.32 -20.93 9.38
C TYR A 357 -16.62 -22.05 10.37
N GLY A 358 -16.85 -21.76 11.65
CA GLY A 358 -16.99 -22.75 12.70
C GLY A 358 -15.70 -23.55 12.96
N VAL A 359 -14.54 -22.91 12.77
CA VAL A 359 -13.23 -23.52 12.98
C VAL A 359 -12.81 -23.36 14.43
N THR A 360 -12.45 -24.46 15.09
CA THR A 360 -11.75 -24.41 16.36
C THR A 360 -10.29 -24.03 16.09
N ALA A 361 -9.98 -22.74 16.14
CA ALA A 361 -8.62 -22.22 16.08
C ALA A 361 -8.08 -22.02 17.50
N PRO A 362 -6.74 -22.09 17.73
CA PRO A 362 -6.14 -21.58 18.95
C PRO A 362 -6.61 -20.14 19.20
N ALA A 363 -6.67 -19.70 20.46
CA ALA A 363 -6.95 -18.31 20.77
C ALA A 363 -5.97 -17.41 20.01
N LEU A 364 -6.48 -16.61 19.08
CA LEU A 364 -5.69 -15.70 18.27
C LEU A 364 -5.80 -14.30 18.88
N GLU A 365 -4.67 -13.61 19.01
CA GLU A 365 -4.66 -12.19 19.33
C GLU A 365 -5.28 -11.40 18.17
N GLU A 366 -5.76 -10.20 18.47
CA GLU A 366 -6.33 -9.30 17.46
C GLU A 366 -5.33 -9.07 16.31
N GLY A 367 -5.81 -9.23 15.08
CA GLY A 367 -4.98 -9.09 13.88
C GLY A 367 -4.08 -10.28 13.53
N GLN A 368 -3.99 -11.31 14.37
CA GLN A 368 -3.21 -12.51 14.06
C GLN A 368 -3.93 -13.41 13.06
N TRP A 369 -3.13 -14.01 12.19
CA TRP A 369 -3.58 -14.98 11.18
C TRP A 369 -2.88 -16.31 11.38
N THR A 370 -3.63 -17.40 11.30
CA THR A 370 -3.08 -18.75 11.44
C THR A 370 -3.52 -19.64 10.28
N ARG A 371 -2.69 -20.63 10.00
CA ARG A 371 -3.03 -21.71 9.09
C ARG A 371 -3.64 -22.86 9.86
N VAL A 372 -4.84 -23.29 9.48
CA VAL A 372 -5.55 -24.44 10.03
C VAL A 372 -5.57 -25.54 8.97
N ASN A 373 -5.02 -26.70 9.30
CA ASN A 373 -4.99 -27.87 8.42
C ASN A 373 -6.29 -28.70 8.56
N SER A 374 -6.44 -29.72 7.70
CA SER A 374 -7.61 -30.61 7.67
C SER A 374 -8.93 -29.86 7.43
N ALA A 375 -8.87 -28.81 6.63
CA ALA A 375 -10.01 -27.97 6.29
C ALA A 375 -11.14 -28.72 5.56
N TRP A 376 -10.88 -29.92 5.04
CA TRP A 376 -11.90 -30.79 4.44
C TRP A 376 -12.95 -31.23 5.46
N LEU A 377 -12.62 -31.35 6.77
CA LEU A 377 -13.57 -31.67 7.83
C LEU A 377 -14.68 -30.62 7.98
N ILE A 378 -14.40 -29.39 7.62
CA ILE A 378 -15.32 -28.26 7.64
C ILE A 378 -15.73 -27.81 6.22
N GLN A 379 -15.54 -28.67 5.22
CA GLN A 379 -15.84 -28.41 3.81
C GLN A 379 -15.19 -27.12 3.29
N ARG A 380 -13.94 -26.85 3.69
CA ARG A 380 -13.16 -25.67 3.28
C ARG A 380 -11.87 -26.11 2.57
N GLY A 381 -10.98 -25.15 2.34
CA GLY A 381 -9.67 -25.35 1.73
C GLY A 381 -9.61 -25.05 0.24
N GLY A 382 -8.57 -24.32 -0.16
CA GLY A 382 -8.43 -23.73 -1.48
C GLY A 382 -9.37 -22.55 -1.71
N LEU A 383 -9.36 -21.98 -2.93
CA LEU A 383 -10.14 -20.78 -3.28
C LEU A 383 -11.64 -21.02 -3.34
N LEU A 384 -12.05 -22.20 -3.80
CA LEU A 384 -13.45 -22.49 -4.14
C LEU A 384 -14.45 -22.17 -3.02
N PRO A 385 -14.22 -22.58 -1.75
CA PRO A 385 -15.17 -22.37 -0.66
C PRO A 385 -14.91 -21.07 0.13
N MET A 386 -13.95 -20.23 -0.26
CA MET A 386 -13.69 -18.98 0.47
C MET A 386 -14.91 -18.08 0.45
N ALA A 387 -15.26 -17.54 1.61
CA ALA A 387 -16.47 -16.74 1.78
C ALA A 387 -16.48 -15.50 0.87
N VAL A 388 -15.35 -14.89 0.57
CA VAL A 388 -15.24 -13.77 -0.36
C VAL A 388 -15.85 -14.11 -1.74
N PHE A 389 -15.53 -15.29 -2.31
CA PHE A 389 -16.02 -15.68 -3.64
C PHE A 389 -17.47 -16.10 -3.60
N GLN A 390 -17.90 -16.72 -2.49
CA GLN A 390 -19.31 -17.10 -2.31
C GLN A 390 -20.20 -15.87 -2.17
N THR A 391 -19.75 -14.86 -1.42
CA THR A 391 -20.50 -13.64 -1.13
C THR A 391 -20.57 -12.70 -2.33
N GLN A 392 -19.44 -12.41 -2.99
CA GLN A 392 -19.46 -11.50 -4.13
C GLN A 392 -20.26 -12.04 -5.34
N ASN A 393 -20.41 -13.37 -5.42
CA ASN A 393 -21.22 -14.04 -6.44
C ASN A 393 -22.62 -14.39 -5.93
N ALA A 394 -23.11 -13.66 -4.92
CA ALA A 394 -24.47 -13.73 -4.41
C ALA A 394 -25.16 -12.37 -4.52
N PRO A 395 -26.46 -12.29 -4.85
CA PRO A 395 -27.18 -11.01 -4.94
C PRO A 395 -27.70 -10.47 -3.60
N GLY A 396 -27.24 -10.98 -2.46
CA GLY A 396 -27.52 -10.47 -1.12
C GLY A 396 -28.54 -11.29 -0.33
N LEU A 397 -29.77 -11.51 -0.83
CA LEU A 397 -30.82 -12.28 -0.15
C LEU A 397 -31.03 -13.69 -0.74
N ARG A 398 -30.13 -14.14 -1.57
CA ARG A 398 -30.08 -15.49 -2.13
C ARG A 398 -28.68 -15.84 -2.60
N THR A 399 -28.47 -17.12 -2.83
CA THR A 399 -27.32 -17.63 -3.57
C THR A 399 -27.53 -17.45 -5.08
N SER A 400 -26.46 -17.66 -5.84
CA SER A 400 -26.51 -17.67 -7.30
C SER A 400 -25.58 -18.74 -7.88
N PRO A 401 -26.11 -19.98 -8.11
CA PRO A 401 -25.32 -21.00 -8.80
C PRO A 401 -24.78 -20.51 -10.13
N VAL A 402 -25.57 -19.73 -10.87
CA VAL A 402 -25.15 -19.13 -12.15
C VAL A 402 -23.86 -18.30 -11.99
N LYS A 403 -23.85 -17.32 -11.08
CA LYS A 403 -22.69 -16.46 -10.87
C LYS A 403 -21.49 -17.22 -10.31
N ARG A 404 -21.72 -18.13 -9.36
CA ARG A 404 -20.65 -18.95 -8.75
C ARG A 404 -20.03 -19.91 -9.77
N GLY A 405 -20.84 -20.60 -10.55
CA GLY A 405 -20.36 -21.48 -11.61
C GLY A 405 -19.67 -20.72 -12.74
N TYR A 406 -20.24 -19.59 -13.17
CA TYR A 406 -19.63 -18.70 -14.16
C TYR A 406 -18.25 -18.18 -13.69
N TRP A 407 -18.11 -17.81 -12.41
CA TRP A 407 -16.83 -17.40 -11.83
C TRP A 407 -15.77 -18.49 -11.95
N VAL A 408 -16.10 -19.75 -11.60
CA VAL A 408 -15.18 -20.90 -11.75
C VAL A 408 -14.77 -21.07 -13.20
N VAL A 409 -15.74 -21.17 -14.12
CA VAL A 409 -15.46 -21.45 -15.54
C VAL A 409 -14.66 -20.32 -16.18
N ARG A 410 -15.01 -19.08 -15.91
CA ARG A 410 -14.34 -17.92 -16.51
C ARG A 410 -13.02 -17.58 -15.85
N ARG A 411 -12.97 -17.52 -14.50
CA ARG A 411 -11.79 -17.03 -13.77
C ARG A 411 -10.76 -18.12 -13.54
N LEU A 412 -11.19 -19.31 -13.15
CA LEU A 412 -10.25 -20.39 -12.85
C LEU A 412 -9.92 -21.21 -14.11
N LEU A 413 -10.91 -21.56 -14.92
CA LEU A 413 -10.69 -22.39 -16.12
C LEU A 413 -10.38 -21.58 -17.39
N GLY A 414 -10.66 -20.28 -17.40
CA GLY A 414 -10.31 -19.37 -18.48
C GLY A 414 -11.20 -19.46 -19.73
N GLU A 415 -12.35 -20.13 -19.64
CA GLU A 415 -13.28 -20.20 -20.77
C GLU A 415 -13.90 -18.84 -21.09
N HIS A 416 -14.07 -18.59 -22.38
CA HIS A 416 -14.84 -17.44 -22.83
C HIS A 416 -16.32 -17.81 -22.88
N ILE A 417 -17.14 -17.11 -22.10
CA ILE A 417 -18.59 -17.20 -22.14
C ILE A 417 -19.10 -15.85 -22.65
N PRO A 418 -19.87 -15.80 -23.74
CA PRO A 418 -20.43 -14.56 -24.24
C PRO A 418 -21.36 -13.92 -23.19
N PRO A 419 -21.57 -12.59 -23.25
CA PRO A 419 -22.55 -11.94 -22.39
C PRO A 419 -23.96 -12.48 -22.65
N PRO A 420 -24.84 -12.48 -21.62
CA PRO A 420 -26.23 -12.90 -21.80
C PRO A 420 -26.95 -11.98 -22.79
N PRO A 421 -28.01 -12.45 -23.46
CA PRO A 421 -28.90 -11.60 -24.23
C PRO A 421 -29.48 -10.45 -23.38
N PRO A 422 -29.85 -9.31 -23.97
CA PRO A 422 -30.31 -8.13 -23.21
C PRO A 422 -31.62 -8.34 -22.44
N ASP A 423 -32.48 -9.25 -22.90
CA ASP A 423 -33.86 -9.44 -22.36
C ASP A 423 -33.99 -10.68 -21.47
N VAL A 424 -32.95 -11.04 -20.70
CA VAL A 424 -33.02 -12.17 -19.77
C VAL A 424 -33.83 -11.79 -18.53
N PRO A 425 -34.92 -12.49 -18.20
CA PRO A 425 -35.70 -12.23 -16.99
C PRO A 425 -34.84 -12.42 -15.74
N ASP A 426 -34.89 -11.48 -14.81
CA ASP A 426 -34.24 -11.61 -13.52
C ASP A 426 -34.90 -12.69 -12.65
N LEU A 427 -34.10 -13.49 -11.98
CA LEU A 427 -34.60 -14.38 -10.93
C LEU A 427 -35.03 -13.53 -9.72
N PRO A 428 -36.05 -13.98 -8.94
CA PRO A 428 -36.48 -13.30 -7.72
C PRO A 428 -35.27 -12.91 -6.84
N SER A 429 -35.28 -11.70 -6.30
CA SER A 429 -34.18 -11.17 -5.50
C SER A 429 -34.01 -11.85 -4.14
N ASP A 430 -35.09 -12.42 -3.60
CA ASP A 430 -35.15 -13.13 -2.32
C ASP A 430 -35.39 -14.63 -2.51
N GLU A 431 -34.56 -15.46 -1.90
CA GLU A 431 -34.68 -16.93 -1.94
C GLU A 431 -35.87 -17.42 -1.14
N GLY A 432 -36.28 -16.72 -0.07
CA GLY A 432 -37.42 -17.06 0.77
C GLY A 432 -38.79 -16.91 0.11
N VAL A 433 -38.86 -16.16 -1.01
CA VAL A 433 -40.14 -15.90 -1.70
C VAL A 433 -40.52 -17.05 -2.65
N GLY A 434 -41.75 -17.56 -2.50
CA GLY A 434 -42.33 -18.61 -3.34
C GLY A 434 -41.90 -20.04 -2.99
N ASP A 435 -42.48 -21.03 -3.65
CA ASP A 435 -42.37 -22.45 -3.27
C ASP A 435 -41.22 -23.20 -3.95
N LEU A 436 -40.58 -22.59 -4.95
CA LEU A 436 -39.53 -23.24 -5.74
C LEU A 436 -38.14 -23.01 -5.15
N THR A 437 -37.34 -24.08 -5.06
CA THR A 437 -35.90 -24.01 -4.78
C THR A 437 -35.18 -23.31 -5.91
N VAL A 438 -33.95 -22.81 -5.62
CA VAL A 438 -33.08 -22.20 -6.66
C VAL A 438 -32.84 -23.16 -7.82
N ARG A 439 -32.63 -24.44 -7.54
CA ARG A 439 -32.49 -25.50 -8.58
C ARG A 439 -33.73 -25.59 -9.49
N GLN A 440 -34.94 -25.60 -8.94
CA GLN A 440 -36.17 -25.66 -9.72
C GLN A 440 -36.37 -24.39 -10.57
N ARG A 441 -36.04 -23.23 -10.03
CA ARG A 441 -36.08 -21.97 -10.77
C ARG A 441 -35.12 -21.98 -11.95
N LEU A 442 -33.89 -22.49 -11.75
CA LEU A 442 -32.89 -22.64 -12.82
C LEU A 442 -33.32 -23.67 -13.88
N ALA A 443 -33.98 -24.78 -13.46
CA ALA A 443 -34.48 -25.76 -14.40
C ALA A 443 -35.53 -25.14 -15.34
N ARG A 444 -36.48 -24.36 -14.82
CA ARG A 444 -37.44 -23.60 -15.65
C ARG A 444 -36.77 -22.59 -16.59
N HIS A 445 -35.76 -21.88 -16.11
CA HIS A 445 -35.01 -20.91 -16.95
C HIS A 445 -34.31 -21.60 -18.14
N ARG A 446 -33.86 -22.83 -17.97
CA ARG A 446 -33.20 -23.63 -19.02
C ARG A 446 -34.16 -24.33 -19.99
N GLU A 447 -35.48 -24.23 -19.80
CA GLU A 447 -36.46 -24.72 -20.79
C GLU A 447 -36.30 -23.97 -22.13
N ASP A 448 -35.82 -22.73 -22.11
CA ASP A 448 -35.43 -22.00 -23.32
C ASP A 448 -34.08 -22.52 -23.87
N PRO A 449 -34.06 -23.04 -25.12
CA PRO A 449 -32.83 -23.58 -25.73
C PRO A 449 -31.68 -22.55 -25.85
N ASN A 450 -32.00 -21.27 -26.01
CA ASN A 450 -31.01 -20.20 -26.10
C ASN A 450 -30.29 -20.02 -24.75
N CYS A 451 -30.96 -20.17 -23.64
CA CYS A 451 -30.41 -20.13 -22.30
C CYS A 451 -29.63 -21.40 -21.96
N ALA A 452 -30.17 -22.57 -22.33
CA ALA A 452 -29.59 -23.88 -22.02
C ALA A 452 -28.14 -24.04 -22.52
N ALA A 453 -27.82 -23.53 -23.71
CA ALA A 453 -26.51 -23.70 -24.33
C ALA A 453 -25.35 -23.09 -23.51
N CYS A 454 -25.58 -21.97 -22.82
CA CYS A 454 -24.62 -21.36 -21.91
C CYS A 454 -24.66 -21.99 -20.51
N HIS A 455 -25.87 -22.20 -19.97
CA HIS A 455 -26.10 -22.68 -18.62
C HIS A 455 -25.55 -24.10 -18.36
N GLN A 456 -25.57 -24.98 -19.37
CA GLN A 456 -24.99 -26.33 -19.27
C GLN A 456 -23.49 -26.33 -18.94
N LYS A 457 -22.77 -25.23 -19.17
CA LYS A 457 -21.32 -25.12 -18.90
C LYS A 457 -21.02 -24.85 -17.42
N PHE A 458 -21.88 -24.14 -16.73
CA PHE A 458 -21.56 -23.65 -15.39
C PHE A 458 -22.59 -23.91 -14.30
N ASP A 459 -23.87 -24.19 -14.62
CA ASP A 459 -24.91 -24.39 -13.60
C ASP A 459 -24.61 -25.56 -12.67
N ALA A 460 -24.21 -26.71 -13.22
CA ALA A 460 -23.84 -27.89 -12.44
C ALA A 460 -22.69 -27.58 -11.46
N ILE A 461 -21.69 -26.80 -11.91
CA ILE A 461 -20.57 -26.33 -11.08
C ILE A 461 -21.07 -25.41 -9.98
N GLY A 462 -22.00 -24.50 -10.30
CA GLY A 462 -22.60 -23.59 -9.35
C GLY A 462 -23.47 -24.24 -8.30
N LEU A 463 -24.26 -25.25 -8.69
CA LEU A 463 -25.12 -26.03 -7.78
C LEU A 463 -24.31 -26.76 -6.70
N ALA A 464 -23.07 -27.16 -7.00
CA ALA A 464 -22.17 -27.74 -6.00
C ALA A 464 -21.85 -26.80 -4.82
N PHE A 465 -22.07 -25.48 -4.98
CA PHE A 465 -21.87 -24.47 -3.93
C PHE A 465 -23.15 -24.14 -3.14
N GLU A 466 -24.28 -24.76 -3.40
CA GLU A 466 -25.52 -24.43 -2.69
C GLU A 466 -25.48 -24.76 -1.19
N GLY A 467 -24.55 -25.61 -0.76
CA GLY A 467 -24.24 -25.82 0.65
C GLY A 467 -23.56 -24.60 1.35
N TYR A 468 -23.30 -23.53 0.59
CA TYR A 468 -22.78 -22.24 1.11
C TYR A 468 -23.82 -21.15 0.89
N GLY A 469 -24.20 -20.46 1.96
CA GLY A 469 -25.22 -19.41 1.92
C GLY A 469 -24.72 -18.10 1.26
N PRO A 470 -25.54 -17.03 1.34
CA PRO A 470 -25.24 -15.75 0.70
C PRO A 470 -23.99 -15.04 1.21
N ILE A 471 -23.57 -15.26 2.45
CA ILE A 471 -22.31 -14.73 3.02
C ILE A 471 -21.23 -15.81 3.15
N GLY A 472 -21.37 -16.93 2.44
CA GLY A 472 -20.40 -18.01 2.42
C GLY A 472 -20.41 -18.92 3.65
N GLU A 473 -21.38 -18.81 4.54
CA GLU A 473 -21.64 -19.73 5.66
C GLU A 473 -22.07 -21.11 5.16
N LEU A 474 -21.76 -22.17 5.90
CA LEU A 474 -22.31 -23.51 5.61
C LEU A 474 -23.79 -23.57 5.97
N ARG A 475 -24.59 -24.22 5.09
CA ARG A 475 -26.02 -24.39 5.28
C ARG A 475 -26.53 -25.74 4.74
N SER A 476 -27.56 -26.28 5.39
CA SER A 476 -28.31 -27.44 4.92
C SER A 476 -29.68 -27.07 4.41
N ARG A 477 -30.17 -25.86 4.69
CA ARG A 477 -31.44 -25.27 4.25
C ARG A 477 -31.24 -23.93 3.62
N ASP A 478 -32.10 -23.59 2.67
CA ASP A 478 -32.12 -22.27 2.03
C ASP A 478 -32.85 -21.23 2.93
N LEU A 479 -32.93 -19.99 2.51
CA LEU A 479 -33.60 -18.92 3.29
C LEU A 479 -35.14 -19.09 3.36
N GLY A 480 -35.71 -20.00 2.58
CA GLY A 480 -37.10 -20.40 2.62
C GLY A 480 -37.34 -21.71 3.42
N ASP A 481 -36.34 -22.12 4.23
CA ASP A 481 -36.36 -23.35 5.06
C ASP A 481 -36.50 -24.64 4.26
N ARG A 482 -36.12 -24.67 2.98
CA ARG A 482 -36.15 -25.86 2.12
C ARG A 482 -34.77 -26.54 2.12
N PRO A 483 -34.71 -27.89 2.06
CA PRO A 483 -33.43 -28.60 1.96
C PRO A 483 -32.66 -28.16 0.71
N VAL A 484 -31.34 -27.88 0.86
CA VAL A 484 -30.47 -27.61 -0.28
C VAL A 484 -30.03 -28.90 -0.93
N ASP A 485 -29.98 -28.90 -2.28
CA ASP A 485 -29.51 -30.02 -3.08
C ASP A 485 -28.26 -29.61 -3.85
N THR A 486 -27.11 -30.18 -3.48
CA THR A 486 -25.80 -29.90 -4.05
C THR A 486 -25.35 -30.92 -5.10
N ARG A 487 -26.19 -31.91 -5.41
CA ARG A 487 -25.88 -32.97 -6.39
C ARG A 487 -25.91 -32.41 -7.80
N ALA A 488 -24.97 -32.82 -8.62
CA ALA A 488 -24.91 -32.41 -10.01
C ALA A 488 -24.17 -33.42 -10.88
N VAL A 489 -24.60 -33.52 -12.14
CA VAL A 489 -23.82 -34.16 -13.19
C VAL A 489 -23.00 -33.05 -13.89
N PHE A 490 -21.67 -33.08 -13.73
CA PHE A 490 -20.80 -32.09 -14.29
C PHE A 490 -20.60 -32.22 -15.81
N PRO A 491 -20.27 -31.13 -16.52
CA PRO A 491 -20.11 -31.17 -17.98
C PRO A 491 -19.18 -32.28 -18.46
N GLY A 492 -19.62 -33.08 -19.45
CA GLY A 492 -18.88 -34.21 -20.00
C GLY A 492 -18.75 -35.43 -19.08
N GLY A 493 -19.45 -35.45 -17.96
CA GLY A 493 -19.58 -36.59 -17.05
C GLY A 493 -20.96 -37.25 -17.18
N SER A 494 -21.07 -38.46 -16.64
CA SER A 494 -22.34 -39.22 -16.53
C SER A 494 -22.71 -39.53 -15.08
N GLU A 495 -21.79 -39.35 -14.15
CA GLU A 495 -21.98 -39.63 -12.72
C GLU A 495 -22.46 -38.39 -11.98
N GLU A 496 -23.48 -38.59 -11.16
CA GLU A 496 -23.91 -37.57 -10.20
C GLU A 496 -22.91 -37.50 -9.04
N ARG A 497 -22.48 -36.30 -8.70
CA ARG A 497 -21.54 -36.02 -7.60
C ARG A 497 -22.12 -34.93 -6.72
N GLU A 498 -21.71 -34.89 -5.45
CA GLU A 498 -22.28 -34.01 -4.46
C GLU A 498 -21.29 -32.97 -3.96
N GLY A 499 -21.72 -31.71 -3.89
CA GLY A 499 -21.10 -30.61 -3.20
C GLY A 499 -19.66 -30.29 -3.65
N LEU A 500 -18.94 -29.64 -2.76
CA LEU A 500 -17.55 -29.22 -3.01
C LEU A 500 -16.61 -30.41 -3.29
N ALA A 501 -16.79 -31.53 -2.59
CA ALA A 501 -15.97 -32.73 -2.77
C ALA A 501 -16.13 -33.31 -4.19
N GLY A 502 -17.36 -33.38 -4.66
CA GLY A 502 -17.70 -33.80 -6.03
C GLY A 502 -17.09 -32.85 -7.07
N LEU A 503 -17.21 -31.55 -6.85
CA LEU A 503 -16.62 -30.54 -7.73
C LEU A 503 -15.10 -30.64 -7.78
N LYS A 504 -14.41 -30.72 -6.61
CA LYS A 504 -12.96 -30.89 -6.57
C LYS A 504 -12.50 -32.14 -7.31
N THR A 505 -13.21 -33.24 -7.16
CA THR A 505 -12.92 -34.49 -7.88
C THR A 505 -13.08 -34.31 -9.39
N TYR A 506 -14.15 -33.68 -9.85
CA TYR A 506 -14.35 -33.36 -11.27
C TYR A 506 -13.23 -32.47 -11.82
N LEU A 507 -12.90 -31.37 -11.12
CA LEU A 507 -11.84 -30.47 -11.54
C LEU A 507 -10.48 -31.19 -11.64
N LYS A 508 -10.15 -32.04 -10.67
CA LYS A 508 -8.91 -32.80 -10.65
C LYS A 508 -8.81 -33.82 -11.80
N GLN A 509 -9.91 -34.48 -12.11
CA GLN A 509 -9.91 -35.56 -13.12
C GLN A 509 -10.06 -35.03 -14.55
N ARG A 510 -10.72 -33.90 -14.75
CA ARG A 510 -11.14 -33.45 -16.08
C ARG A 510 -10.65 -32.06 -16.47
N ARG A 511 -10.38 -31.17 -15.54
CA ARG A 511 -10.19 -29.74 -15.81
C ARG A 511 -8.91 -29.15 -15.20
N GLN A 512 -8.03 -29.99 -14.60
CA GLN A 512 -6.82 -29.51 -13.95
C GLN A 512 -5.87 -28.82 -14.94
N ASP A 513 -5.69 -29.39 -16.11
CA ASP A 513 -4.77 -28.84 -17.13
C ASP A 513 -5.26 -27.48 -17.65
N GLU A 514 -6.56 -27.28 -17.74
CA GLU A 514 -7.15 -25.98 -18.12
C GLU A 514 -6.89 -24.90 -17.06
N PHE A 515 -7.02 -25.27 -15.79
CA PHE A 515 -6.65 -24.37 -14.69
C PHE A 515 -5.18 -23.96 -14.76
N VAL A 516 -4.28 -24.93 -14.95
CA VAL A 516 -2.83 -24.67 -15.06
C VAL A 516 -2.53 -23.78 -16.27
N GLU A 517 -3.11 -24.09 -17.44
CA GLU A 517 -2.96 -23.26 -18.64
C GLU A 517 -3.44 -21.82 -18.42
N ASN A 518 -4.63 -21.65 -17.83
CA ASN A 518 -5.18 -20.33 -17.56
C ASN A 518 -4.31 -19.54 -16.58
N LEU A 519 -3.82 -20.15 -15.50
CA LEU A 519 -2.91 -19.51 -14.55
C LEU A 519 -1.62 -19.06 -15.27
N CYS A 520 -1.00 -19.93 -16.07
CA CYS A 520 0.19 -19.59 -16.84
C CYS A 520 -0.06 -18.39 -17.77
N ARG A 521 -1.17 -18.39 -18.50
CA ARG A 521 -1.55 -17.29 -19.41
C ARG A 521 -1.76 -15.98 -18.67
N LYS A 522 -2.50 -16.01 -17.56
CA LYS A 522 -2.78 -14.83 -16.73
C LYS A 522 -1.51 -14.26 -16.11
N MET A 523 -0.67 -15.12 -15.53
CA MET A 523 0.58 -14.72 -14.88
C MET A 523 1.59 -14.15 -15.89
N LEU A 524 1.76 -14.79 -17.04
CA LEU A 524 2.64 -14.29 -18.10
C LEU A 524 2.15 -12.94 -18.65
N SER A 525 0.84 -12.80 -18.91
CA SER A 525 0.25 -11.52 -19.37
C SER A 525 0.47 -10.40 -18.35
N TYR A 526 0.33 -10.70 -17.06
CA TYR A 526 0.56 -9.74 -15.99
C TYR A 526 2.05 -9.34 -15.89
N ALA A 527 2.96 -10.32 -15.90
CA ALA A 527 4.41 -10.08 -15.84
C ALA A 527 4.92 -9.22 -17.01
N LEU A 528 4.36 -9.44 -18.20
CA LEU A 528 4.71 -8.69 -19.42
C LEU A 528 3.90 -7.38 -19.57
N SER A 529 2.92 -7.12 -18.71
CA SER A 529 2.01 -5.96 -18.76
C SER A 529 1.36 -5.72 -20.13
N ARG A 530 1.05 -6.82 -20.86
CA ARG A 530 0.43 -6.78 -22.19
C ARG A 530 -0.41 -8.03 -22.49
N LYS A 531 -1.25 -7.93 -23.51
CA LYS A 531 -1.94 -9.12 -24.06
C LYS A 531 -0.92 -10.10 -24.64
N LEU A 532 -1.20 -11.38 -24.49
CA LEU A 532 -0.37 -12.45 -25.08
C LEU A 532 -0.54 -12.50 -26.59
N MET A 533 0.54 -12.87 -27.25
CA MET A 533 0.67 -12.98 -28.69
C MET A 533 1.01 -14.42 -29.09
N LEU A 534 0.93 -14.75 -30.38
CA LEU A 534 1.32 -16.06 -30.89
C LEU A 534 2.77 -16.42 -30.54
N SER A 535 3.66 -15.43 -30.52
CA SER A 535 5.07 -15.61 -30.12
C SER A 535 5.27 -16.05 -28.67
N ASP A 536 4.25 -15.94 -27.82
CA ASP A 536 4.32 -16.35 -26.42
C ASP A 536 3.96 -17.82 -26.21
N THR A 537 3.46 -18.52 -27.25
CA THR A 537 3.01 -19.91 -27.17
C THR A 537 4.11 -20.86 -26.71
N ALA A 538 5.34 -20.67 -27.21
CA ALA A 538 6.49 -21.47 -26.79
C ALA A 538 6.80 -21.32 -25.29
N THR A 539 6.75 -20.09 -24.77
CA THR A 539 6.95 -19.83 -23.35
C THR A 539 5.86 -20.48 -22.48
N LEU A 540 4.60 -20.43 -22.92
CA LEU A 540 3.50 -21.12 -22.23
C LEU A 540 3.70 -22.64 -22.21
N ALA A 541 4.18 -23.23 -23.30
CA ALA A 541 4.50 -24.65 -23.33
C ALA A 541 5.61 -24.98 -22.31
N THR A 542 6.71 -24.23 -22.32
CA THR A 542 7.79 -24.38 -21.34
C THR A 542 7.29 -24.23 -19.90
N MET A 543 6.42 -23.26 -19.63
CA MET A 543 5.85 -23.09 -18.28
C MET A 543 5.08 -24.33 -17.81
N ARG A 544 4.30 -24.96 -18.68
CA ARG A 544 3.55 -26.18 -18.35
C ARG A 544 4.47 -27.37 -18.09
N ASP A 545 5.50 -27.53 -18.93
CA ASP A 545 6.45 -28.65 -18.83
C ASP A 545 7.28 -28.51 -17.53
N GLU A 546 7.78 -27.30 -17.22
CA GLU A 546 8.49 -27.01 -15.98
C GLU A 546 7.61 -27.20 -14.74
N LEU A 547 6.35 -26.82 -14.80
CA LEU A 547 5.39 -27.07 -13.72
C LEU A 547 5.19 -28.56 -13.45
N LYS A 548 5.00 -29.37 -14.51
CA LYS A 548 4.89 -30.82 -14.38
C LYS A 548 6.17 -31.43 -13.79
N ALA A 549 7.33 -31.02 -14.30
CA ALA A 549 8.62 -31.52 -13.86
C ALA A 549 8.93 -31.17 -12.40
N LYS A 550 8.49 -29.99 -11.93
CA LYS A 550 8.77 -29.47 -10.58
C LYS A 550 7.59 -29.64 -9.60
N GLY A 551 6.64 -30.55 -9.86
CA GLY A 551 5.52 -30.83 -8.96
C GLY A 551 4.57 -29.65 -8.78
N HIS A 552 4.39 -28.84 -9.82
CA HIS A 552 3.52 -27.65 -9.86
C HIS A 552 3.89 -26.57 -8.82
N ARG A 553 5.16 -26.46 -8.42
CA ARG A 553 5.59 -25.47 -7.44
C ARG A 553 5.40 -24.04 -7.96
N PHE A 554 5.05 -23.14 -7.04
CA PHE A 554 4.83 -21.73 -7.36
C PHE A 554 6.08 -21.06 -7.96
N SER A 555 7.26 -21.35 -7.40
CA SER A 555 8.53 -20.83 -7.92
C SER A 555 8.77 -21.19 -9.38
N ALA A 556 8.35 -22.40 -9.81
CA ALA A 556 8.54 -22.84 -11.20
C ALA A 556 7.83 -21.92 -12.20
N VAL A 557 6.62 -21.43 -11.89
CA VAL A 557 5.92 -20.45 -12.74
C VAL A 557 6.74 -19.17 -12.88
N ILE A 558 7.15 -18.60 -11.74
CA ILE A 558 7.85 -17.32 -11.71
C ILE A 558 9.23 -17.42 -12.37
N GLU A 559 10.02 -18.46 -12.02
CA GLU A 559 11.36 -18.65 -12.56
C GLU A 559 11.34 -18.84 -14.08
N THR A 560 10.36 -19.58 -14.62
CA THR A 560 10.22 -19.75 -16.07
C THR A 560 9.87 -18.43 -16.76
N ILE A 561 8.99 -17.63 -16.17
CA ILE A 561 8.63 -16.31 -16.71
C ILE A 561 9.86 -15.39 -16.75
N VAL A 562 10.56 -15.22 -15.63
CA VAL A 562 11.68 -14.27 -15.55
C VAL A 562 12.88 -14.69 -16.41
N SER A 563 13.03 -15.99 -16.65
CA SER A 563 14.07 -16.53 -17.53
C SER A 563 13.71 -16.44 -19.03
N SER A 564 12.44 -16.17 -19.35
CA SER A 564 11.98 -16.18 -20.74
C SER A 564 12.56 -15.01 -21.56
N PRO A 565 12.78 -15.21 -22.87
CA PRO A 565 13.17 -14.11 -23.75
C PRO A 565 12.20 -12.92 -23.73
N GLN A 566 10.91 -13.17 -23.57
CA GLN A 566 9.86 -12.12 -23.51
C GLN A 566 10.00 -11.24 -22.29
N PHE A 567 10.47 -11.78 -21.17
CA PHE A 567 10.69 -11.00 -19.95
C PHE A 567 12.01 -10.23 -19.99
N ARG A 568 13.05 -10.80 -20.57
CA ARG A 568 14.42 -10.26 -20.56
C ARG A 568 14.73 -9.29 -21.69
N ASN A 569 13.93 -9.27 -22.74
CA ASN A 569 14.20 -8.49 -23.95
C ASN A 569 13.08 -7.51 -24.27
N GLN A 570 13.39 -6.57 -25.16
CA GLN A 570 12.47 -5.61 -25.78
C GLN A 570 12.72 -5.55 -27.29
N ARG A 571 11.72 -5.06 -28.05
CA ARG A 571 11.86 -4.78 -29.48
C ARG A 571 12.27 -3.34 -29.71
N GLY A 572 13.10 -3.11 -30.72
CA GLY A 572 13.50 -1.76 -31.15
C GLY A 572 12.35 -0.98 -31.82
N ARG A 573 12.54 0.35 -31.97
CA ARG A 573 11.50 1.27 -32.43
C ARG A 573 10.91 0.96 -33.80
N GLN A 574 11.73 0.48 -34.74
CA GLN A 574 11.27 0.25 -36.12
C GLN A 574 10.37 -0.99 -36.24
N ASP A 575 10.44 -1.93 -35.31
CA ASP A 575 9.55 -3.11 -35.29
C ASP A 575 8.12 -2.77 -34.78
N LEU A 576 7.91 -1.58 -34.20
CA LEU A 576 6.61 -1.14 -33.71
C LEU A 576 5.75 -0.48 -34.79
N THR A 577 6.33 -0.06 -35.92
CA THR A 577 5.66 0.65 -37.02
C THR A 577 5.16 -0.27 -38.14
N GLN A 578 5.48 -1.56 -38.10
CA GLN A 578 5.08 -2.56 -39.13
C GLN A 578 3.87 -3.41 -38.71
N ARG A 579 2.96 -2.88 -37.90
CA ARG A 579 1.73 -3.56 -37.49
C ARG A 579 0.48 -2.81 -37.91
#